data_1c54ec58737c9863f6f55b0e0510f175
#
_entry.id   1c54ec58737c9863f6f55b0e0510f175
#
_cell.length_a   1.000
_cell.length_b   1.000
_cell.length_c   1.000
_cell.angle_alpha   90.00
_cell.angle_beta   90.00
_cell.angle_gamma   90.00
#
_symmetry.space_group_name_H-M   'P 1'
#
loop_
_entity.id
_entity.type
_entity.pdbx_description
1 polymer ?
#
loop_
_entity_poly.entity_id
_entity_poly.type
_entity_poly.pdbx_seq_one_letter_code
_entity_poly.pdbx_strand_id
1 'polypeptide(L)'
;MAEPLPIQEIREAFLGAMRQPGRRCVVTAPTGSGKSTQVPKWLLECVPAARKVLVLQPRRLAARMLAERVAWELGEKTGATVGYITRYERAVSDATRIFFITEGILTRMLLNPSELRDCGAIVFDEFHERTLNADLGLAMARSLQAGSLGELRLAVMSATLDAARVSEYLSGCPVLCSDGRIHPVEISYTRRSEMRNLYQAVADGLRDLLDSGRPGDILVFLPGAGEIRHAAEELQRTRYGERLAVLPLYGEMSSEAQRQVMSPSPFRKVILATSIAETSLTIPGVRMVIDSGLAKISRYDGQHGVDILETLPISADSAQQRAGRAGREAPGLCRRLWSQLEQDHRAPHTPPEIQRLDLADAILNVHCYG
;
A
#
# COMPACT_ATOMS: atom_id res chain seq x y z
N MET A 1 -25.92 -13.05 2.00
CA MET A 1 -24.52 -13.54 2.12
C MET A 1 -23.63 -12.54 1.40
N ALA A 2 -22.52 -12.08 2.01
CA ALA A 2 -21.59 -11.22 1.31
C ALA A 2 -20.99 -11.98 0.11
N GLU A 3 -20.86 -11.34 -1.04
CA GLU A 3 -20.19 -11.95 -2.20
C GLU A 3 -18.77 -12.36 -1.84
N PRO A 4 -18.27 -13.51 -2.32
CA PRO A 4 -16.92 -13.95 -2.06
C PRO A 4 -15.90 -12.95 -2.63
N LEU A 5 -14.85 -12.69 -1.87
CA LEU A 5 -13.76 -11.81 -2.31
C LEU A 5 -13.08 -12.42 -3.56
N PRO A 6 -12.72 -11.61 -4.56
CA PRO A 6 -12.12 -12.09 -5.81
C PRO A 6 -10.91 -13.00 -5.61
N ILE A 7 -10.07 -12.67 -4.63
CA ILE A 7 -8.86 -13.45 -4.33
C ILE A 7 -9.12 -14.92 -3.99
N GLN A 8 -10.36 -15.28 -3.60
CA GLN A 8 -10.72 -16.66 -3.24
C GLN A 8 -10.56 -17.64 -4.41
N GLU A 9 -10.65 -17.18 -5.65
CA GLU A 9 -10.49 -18.02 -6.84
C GLU A 9 -9.13 -18.70 -6.94
N ILE A 10 -8.06 -18.06 -6.40
CA ILE A 10 -6.69 -18.61 -6.42
C ILE A 10 -6.32 -19.38 -5.15
N ARG A 11 -7.22 -19.52 -4.17
CA ARG A 11 -6.92 -20.10 -2.86
C ARG A 11 -6.30 -21.49 -2.94
N GLU A 12 -6.91 -22.41 -3.69
CA GLU A 12 -6.42 -23.80 -3.79
C GLU A 12 -5.06 -23.88 -4.50
N ALA A 13 -4.88 -23.07 -5.55
CA ALA A 13 -3.59 -22.98 -6.24
C ALA A 13 -2.49 -22.43 -5.31
N PHE A 14 -2.83 -21.43 -4.48
CA PHE A 14 -1.93 -20.86 -3.48
C PHE A 14 -1.52 -21.91 -2.43
N LEU A 15 -2.48 -22.61 -1.85
CA LEU A 15 -2.21 -23.66 -0.87
C LEU A 15 -1.35 -24.78 -1.47
N GLY A 16 -1.62 -25.16 -2.73
CA GLY A 16 -0.83 -26.11 -3.50
C GLY A 16 0.63 -25.65 -3.62
N ALA A 17 0.86 -24.41 -4.06
CA ALA A 17 2.20 -23.83 -4.19
C ALA A 17 2.95 -23.79 -2.85
N MET A 18 2.27 -23.47 -1.75
CA MET A 18 2.88 -23.40 -0.41
C MET A 18 3.21 -24.77 0.21
N ARG A 19 2.66 -25.86 -0.34
CA ARG A 19 2.94 -27.23 0.10
C ARG A 19 4.04 -27.91 -0.73
N GLN A 20 4.32 -27.42 -1.95
CA GLN A 20 5.34 -27.97 -2.85
C GLN A 20 6.76 -27.66 -2.37
N PRO A 21 7.78 -28.42 -2.83
CA PRO A 21 9.19 -28.07 -2.66
C PRO A 21 9.46 -26.63 -3.15
N GLY A 22 10.28 -25.89 -2.41
CA GLY A 22 10.54 -24.46 -2.69
C GLY A 22 9.58 -23.51 -1.96
N ARG A 23 8.30 -23.84 -1.76
CA ARG A 23 7.34 -23.09 -0.95
C ARG A 23 7.34 -21.59 -1.24
N ARG A 24 7.28 -21.23 -2.53
CA ARG A 24 7.31 -19.84 -3.02
C ARG A 24 6.18 -19.59 -3.99
N CYS A 25 5.62 -18.38 -4.00
CA CYS A 25 4.75 -17.94 -5.07
C CYS A 25 4.72 -16.41 -5.17
N VAL A 26 4.34 -15.91 -6.32
CA VAL A 26 3.96 -14.52 -6.55
C VAL A 26 2.45 -14.46 -6.73
N VAL A 27 1.79 -13.54 -6.02
CA VAL A 27 0.35 -13.28 -6.12
C VAL A 27 0.15 -11.90 -6.72
N THR A 28 -0.52 -11.84 -7.85
CA THR A 28 -0.92 -10.57 -8.48
C THR A 28 -2.44 -10.42 -8.40
N ALA A 29 -2.87 -9.34 -7.79
CA ALA A 29 -4.29 -9.03 -7.68
C ALA A 29 -4.48 -7.52 -7.48
N PRO A 30 -5.54 -6.93 -8.03
CA PRO A 30 -5.84 -5.52 -7.81
C PRO A 30 -5.99 -5.18 -6.33
N THR A 31 -5.82 -3.90 -6.02
CA THR A 31 -6.10 -3.40 -4.67
C THR A 31 -7.59 -3.58 -4.36
N GLY A 32 -7.91 -4.08 -3.16
CA GLY A 32 -9.30 -4.39 -2.76
C GLY A 32 -9.77 -5.80 -3.08
N SER A 33 -8.98 -6.64 -3.77
CA SER A 33 -9.30 -8.05 -4.04
C SER A 33 -9.39 -8.93 -2.78
N GLY A 34 -8.81 -8.47 -1.65
CA GLY A 34 -8.71 -9.21 -0.40
C GLY A 34 -7.37 -9.91 -0.17
N LYS A 35 -6.36 -9.73 -1.05
CA LYS A 35 -5.04 -10.40 -0.92
C LYS A 35 -4.42 -10.23 0.46
N SER A 36 -4.34 -9.00 0.96
CA SER A 36 -3.68 -8.64 2.23
C SER A 36 -4.39 -9.19 3.46
N THR A 37 -5.70 -9.51 3.37
CA THR A 37 -6.49 -10.06 4.48
C THR A 37 -6.67 -11.57 4.42
N GLN A 38 -6.72 -12.16 3.22
CA GLN A 38 -7.01 -13.59 3.06
C GLN A 38 -5.74 -14.45 3.03
N VAL A 39 -4.72 -14.04 2.27
CA VAL A 39 -3.47 -14.81 2.11
C VAL A 39 -2.80 -15.14 3.46
N PRO A 40 -2.69 -14.20 4.43
CA PRO A 40 -2.13 -14.54 5.74
C PRO A 40 -2.92 -15.61 6.48
N LYS A 41 -4.26 -15.63 6.34
CA LYS A 41 -5.11 -16.66 6.96
C LYS A 41 -4.91 -18.03 6.33
N TRP A 42 -4.81 -18.11 5.00
CA TRP A 42 -4.53 -19.38 4.30
C TRP A 42 -3.19 -19.98 4.69
N LEU A 43 -2.17 -19.14 4.95
CA LEU A 43 -0.88 -19.63 5.41
C LEU A 43 -0.95 -20.36 6.74
N LEU A 44 -1.89 -20.04 7.63
CA LEU A 44 -2.08 -20.80 8.87
C LEU A 44 -2.42 -22.28 8.63
N GLU A 45 -2.98 -22.61 7.46
CA GLU A 45 -3.31 -23.99 7.06
C GLU A 45 -2.07 -24.77 6.54
N CYS A 46 -1.03 -24.04 6.13
CA CYS A 46 0.22 -24.64 5.59
C CYS A 46 1.35 -24.61 6.59
N VAL A 47 1.29 -23.70 7.57
CA VAL A 47 2.35 -23.49 8.58
C VAL A 47 2.00 -24.25 9.85
N PRO A 48 2.96 -25.05 10.43
CA PRO A 48 2.76 -25.74 11.70
C PRO A 48 2.23 -24.82 12.80
N ALA A 49 1.43 -25.35 13.71
CA ALA A 49 0.74 -24.54 14.74
C ALA A 49 1.70 -23.74 15.65
N ALA A 50 2.91 -24.23 15.88
CA ALA A 50 3.93 -23.55 16.67
C ALA A 50 4.67 -22.43 15.91
N ARG A 51 4.45 -22.29 14.59
CA ARG A 51 5.18 -21.32 13.76
C ARG A 51 4.34 -20.11 13.41
N LYS A 52 5.00 -18.99 13.17
CA LYS A 52 4.46 -17.66 12.91
C LYS A 52 4.44 -17.33 11.42
N VAL A 53 3.50 -16.48 11.02
CA VAL A 53 3.40 -15.86 9.69
C VAL A 53 3.70 -14.38 9.85
N LEU A 54 4.74 -13.90 9.19
CA LEU A 54 5.10 -12.48 9.14
C LEU A 54 4.54 -11.88 7.86
N VAL A 55 3.85 -10.75 7.95
CA VAL A 55 3.29 -10.01 6.81
C VAL A 55 3.90 -8.63 6.79
N LEU A 56 4.79 -8.43 5.82
CA LEU A 56 5.48 -7.15 5.65
C LEU A 56 4.56 -6.12 5.04
N GLN A 57 4.51 -4.95 5.66
CA GLN A 57 3.78 -3.78 5.18
C GLN A 57 4.72 -2.57 5.09
N PRO A 58 4.68 -1.80 3.99
CA PRO A 58 5.56 -0.63 3.86
C PRO A 58 5.20 0.50 4.83
N ARG A 59 3.96 0.51 5.35
CA ARG A 59 3.45 1.62 6.17
C ARG A 59 2.87 1.16 7.49
N ARG A 60 3.18 1.90 8.57
CA ARG A 60 2.69 1.62 9.94
C ARG A 60 1.17 1.56 10.03
N LEU A 61 0.50 2.53 9.38
CA LEU A 61 -0.96 2.58 9.37
C LEU A 61 -1.56 1.32 8.74
N ALA A 62 -1.01 0.87 7.60
CA ALA A 62 -1.48 -0.33 6.91
C ALA A 62 -1.29 -1.58 7.78
N ALA A 63 -0.11 -1.75 8.41
CA ALA A 63 0.16 -2.88 9.28
C ALA A 63 -0.87 -2.98 10.41
N ARG A 64 -1.17 -1.85 11.09
CA ARG A 64 -2.17 -1.81 12.17
C ARG A 64 -3.57 -2.10 11.65
N MET A 65 -4.04 -1.39 10.62
CA MET A 65 -5.41 -1.53 10.11
C MET A 65 -5.69 -2.91 9.53
N LEU A 66 -4.72 -3.51 8.85
CA LEU A 66 -4.85 -4.87 8.34
C LEU A 66 -4.90 -5.88 9.49
N ALA A 67 -4.08 -5.71 10.54
CA ALA A 67 -4.15 -6.57 11.72
C ALA A 67 -5.52 -6.45 12.41
N GLU A 68 -6.03 -5.23 12.63
CA GLU A 68 -7.35 -4.98 13.18
C GLU A 68 -8.45 -5.60 12.32
N ARG A 69 -8.36 -5.46 10.99
CA ARG A 69 -9.32 -6.02 10.04
C ARG A 69 -9.32 -7.54 10.03
N VAL A 70 -8.16 -8.17 9.99
CA VAL A 70 -8.06 -9.65 9.97
C VAL A 70 -8.49 -10.25 11.31
N ALA A 71 -8.14 -9.61 12.44
CA ALA A 71 -8.62 -10.03 13.76
C ALA A 71 -10.16 -9.95 13.83
N TRP A 72 -10.75 -8.85 13.35
CA TRP A 72 -12.21 -8.70 13.30
C TRP A 72 -12.87 -9.77 12.40
N GLU A 73 -12.28 -10.12 11.26
CA GLU A 73 -12.79 -11.19 10.38
C GLU A 73 -12.72 -12.57 11.01
N LEU A 74 -11.81 -12.78 11.98
CA LEU A 74 -11.73 -13.99 12.79
C LEU A 74 -12.63 -13.96 14.05
N GLY A 75 -13.34 -12.86 14.29
CA GLY A 75 -14.15 -12.66 15.50
C GLY A 75 -13.32 -12.41 16.76
N GLU A 76 -12.08 -11.95 16.65
CA GLU A 76 -11.13 -11.78 17.73
C GLU A 76 -10.72 -10.31 17.92
N LYS A 77 -10.10 -10.03 19.08
CA LYS A 77 -9.41 -8.75 19.30
C LYS A 77 -8.00 -8.81 18.74
N THR A 78 -7.52 -7.68 18.23
CA THR A 78 -6.12 -7.52 17.82
C THR A 78 -5.17 -7.83 18.97
N GLY A 79 -4.14 -8.65 18.70
CA GLY A 79 -3.22 -9.17 19.71
C GLY A 79 -3.55 -10.60 20.17
N ALA A 80 -4.68 -11.19 19.75
CA ALA A 80 -4.97 -12.63 19.92
C ALA A 80 -4.22 -13.43 18.83
N THR A 81 -4.92 -14.09 17.91
CA THR A 81 -4.26 -14.81 16.79
C THR A 81 -3.55 -13.88 15.81
N VAL A 82 -4.05 -12.65 15.67
CA VAL A 82 -3.50 -11.63 14.74
C VAL A 82 -3.06 -10.41 15.52
N GLY A 83 -1.83 -9.96 15.23
CA GLY A 83 -1.29 -8.76 15.86
C GLY A 83 -0.41 -7.95 14.89
N TYR A 84 0.14 -6.86 15.38
CA TYR A 84 1.08 -6.05 14.63
C TYR A 84 2.25 -5.57 15.49
N ILE A 85 3.39 -5.31 14.82
CA ILE A 85 4.57 -4.71 15.42
C ILE A 85 5.08 -3.63 14.47
N THR A 86 5.14 -2.40 14.98
CA THR A 86 5.75 -1.25 14.30
C THR A 86 6.81 -0.64 15.20
N ARG A 87 7.51 0.39 14.73
CA ARG A 87 8.59 1.03 15.52
C ARG A 87 8.14 1.53 16.89
N TYR A 88 6.89 2.00 17.01
CA TYR A 88 6.40 2.69 18.21
C TYR A 88 5.22 2.01 18.89
N GLU A 89 4.56 1.07 18.20
CA GLU A 89 3.35 0.43 18.69
C GLU A 89 3.41 -1.08 18.45
N ARG A 90 2.87 -1.83 19.39
CA ARG A 90 2.70 -3.28 19.24
C ARG A 90 1.40 -3.73 19.91
N ALA A 91 0.71 -4.67 19.29
CA ALA A 91 -0.43 -5.38 19.87
C ALA A 91 -0.30 -6.86 19.51
N VAL A 92 0.32 -7.62 20.43
CA VAL A 92 0.63 -9.05 20.27
C VAL A 92 0.58 -9.73 21.64
N SER A 93 0.37 -11.05 21.63
CA SER A 93 0.47 -11.94 22.78
C SER A 93 1.22 -13.23 22.40
N ASP A 94 1.39 -14.14 23.34
CA ASP A 94 1.99 -15.46 23.08
C ASP A 94 1.13 -16.32 22.14
N ALA A 95 -0.17 -16.02 22.03
CA ALA A 95 -1.09 -16.68 21.11
C ALA A 95 -1.02 -16.13 19.67
N THR A 96 -0.30 -15.02 19.46
CA THR A 96 -0.25 -14.37 18.13
C THR A 96 0.52 -15.24 17.15
N ARG A 97 -0.11 -15.51 16.00
CA ARG A 97 0.44 -16.32 14.91
C ARG A 97 0.64 -15.53 13.62
N ILE A 98 -0.21 -14.53 13.33
CA ILE A 98 -0.06 -13.64 12.19
C ILE A 98 0.42 -12.28 12.71
N PHE A 99 1.57 -11.84 12.23
CA PHE A 99 2.20 -10.59 12.63
C PHE A 99 2.27 -9.66 11.42
N PHE A 100 1.50 -8.59 11.42
CA PHE A 100 1.71 -7.51 10.47
C PHE A 100 2.85 -6.62 10.98
N ILE A 101 3.93 -6.54 10.22
CA ILE A 101 5.16 -5.86 10.61
C ILE A 101 5.59 -4.84 9.56
N THR A 102 6.32 -3.82 10.00
CA THR A 102 6.95 -2.86 9.07
C THR A 102 8.34 -3.34 8.66
N GLU A 103 8.83 -2.80 7.55
CA GLU A 103 10.10 -3.18 6.92
C GLU A 103 11.28 -3.16 7.87
N GLY A 104 11.47 -2.08 8.64
CA GLY A 104 12.57 -1.99 9.60
C GLY A 104 12.50 -3.05 10.72
N ILE A 105 11.31 -3.57 11.04
CA ILE A 105 11.17 -4.68 11.98
C ILE A 105 11.67 -5.97 11.34
N LEU A 106 11.29 -6.24 10.07
CA LEU A 106 11.77 -7.41 9.35
C LEU A 106 13.28 -7.38 9.17
N THR A 107 13.86 -6.23 8.75
CA THR A 107 15.31 -6.08 8.59
C THR A 107 16.05 -6.44 9.89
N ARG A 108 15.60 -5.92 11.05
CA ARG A 108 16.18 -6.27 12.34
C ARG A 108 16.11 -7.78 12.64
N MET A 109 14.97 -8.41 12.36
CA MET A 109 14.80 -9.86 12.57
C MET A 109 15.69 -10.68 11.64
N LEU A 110 15.89 -10.23 10.39
CA LEU A 110 16.76 -10.89 9.42
C LEU A 110 18.24 -10.80 9.82
N LEU A 111 18.65 -9.69 10.43
CA LEU A 111 20.00 -9.53 10.99
C LEU A 111 20.23 -10.37 12.25
N ASN A 112 19.15 -10.85 12.89
CA ASN A 112 19.21 -11.77 14.03
C ASN A 112 18.39 -13.03 13.72
N PRO A 113 18.91 -14.01 12.94
CA PRO A 113 18.15 -15.17 12.50
C PRO A 113 17.54 -16.01 13.64
N SER A 114 18.03 -15.88 14.87
CA SER A 114 17.46 -16.53 16.03
C SER A 114 16.01 -16.11 16.31
N GLU A 115 15.64 -14.86 15.96
CA GLU A 115 14.27 -14.33 16.08
C GLU A 115 13.31 -14.94 15.04
N LEU A 116 13.85 -15.55 13.98
CA LEU A 116 13.09 -16.18 12.91
C LEU A 116 12.95 -17.70 13.02
N ARG A 117 13.48 -18.33 14.09
CA ARG A 117 13.41 -19.79 14.27
C ARG A 117 11.98 -20.33 14.25
N ASP A 118 11.04 -19.57 14.81
CA ASP A 118 9.62 -19.91 14.84
C ASP A 118 8.87 -19.34 13.64
N CYS A 119 9.56 -18.75 12.65
CA CYS A 119 8.93 -18.24 11.44
C CYS A 119 8.65 -19.40 10.46
N GLY A 120 7.39 -19.52 10.02
CA GLY A 120 6.96 -20.50 9.04
C GLY A 120 6.68 -19.90 7.67
N ALA A 121 6.37 -18.59 7.63
CA ALA A 121 6.14 -17.88 6.37
C ALA A 121 6.45 -16.39 6.49
N ILE A 122 6.94 -15.80 5.40
CA ILE A 122 7.07 -14.34 5.23
C ILE A 122 6.29 -13.95 3.97
N VAL A 123 5.42 -12.98 4.12
CA VAL A 123 4.63 -12.37 3.04
C VAL A 123 5.14 -10.96 2.81
N PHE A 124 5.58 -10.68 1.60
CA PHE A 124 5.97 -9.34 1.15
C PHE A 124 4.76 -8.71 0.46
N ASP A 125 3.99 -7.91 1.18
CA ASP A 125 2.82 -7.23 0.62
C ASP A 125 3.20 -5.89 0.00
N GLU A 126 2.42 -5.44 -0.98
CA GLU A 126 2.64 -4.21 -1.76
C GLU A 126 4.07 -4.11 -2.35
N PHE A 127 4.64 -5.24 -2.75
CA PHE A 127 6.03 -5.33 -3.23
C PHE A 127 6.32 -4.46 -4.47
N HIS A 128 5.28 -4.04 -5.20
CA HIS A 128 5.42 -3.10 -6.32
C HIS A 128 5.87 -1.69 -5.89
N GLU A 129 5.82 -1.33 -4.60
CA GLU A 129 6.41 -0.08 -4.12
C GLU A 129 7.95 -0.09 -4.21
N ARG A 130 8.56 -1.28 -4.33
CA ARG A 130 10.00 -1.48 -4.54
C ARG A 130 10.86 -0.66 -3.58
N THR A 131 10.50 -0.68 -2.31
CA THR A 131 11.30 -0.06 -1.25
C THR A 131 12.62 -0.80 -1.08
N LEU A 132 13.68 -0.10 -0.69
CA LEU A 132 15.00 -0.66 -0.46
C LEU A 132 14.97 -1.80 0.57
N ASN A 133 14.24 -1.60 1.66
CA ASN A 133 14.13 -2.60 2.72
C ASN A 133 13.31 -3.84 2.30
N ALA A 134 12.30 -3.69 1.44
CA ALA A 134 11.55 -4.84 0.93
C ALA A 134 12.40 -5.67 -0.04
N ASP A 135 13.14 -5.02 -0.94
CA ASP A 135 14.06 -5.70 -1.88
C ASP A 135 15.16 -6.45 -1.13
N LEU A 136 15.83 -5.82 -0.16
CA LEU A 136 16.82 -6.46 0.70
C LEU A 136 16.20 -7.58 1.54
N GLY A 137 15.05 -7.32 2.16
CA GLY A 137 14.36 -8.29 2.98
C GLY A 137 14.02 -9.56 2.22
N LEU A 138 13.58 -9.44 0.95
CA LEU A 138 13.31 -10.59 0.09
C LEU A 138 14.59 -11.36 -0.24
N ALA A 139 15.70 -10.67 -0.53
CA ALA A 139 16.97 -11.28 -0.82
C ALA A 139 17.51 -12.09 0.39
N MET A 140 17.50 -11.48 1.57
CA MET A 140 17.94 -12.10 2.82
C MET A 140 17.02 -13.28 3.22
N ALA A 141 15.71 -13.13 3.11
CA ALA A 141 14.74 -14.22 3.40
C ALA A 141 14.92 -15.40 2.46
N ARG A 142 15.19 -15.15 1.16
CA ARG A 142 15.53 -16.20 0.18
C ARG A 142 16.83 -16.91 0.54
N SER A 143 17.86 -16.19 0.98
CA SER A 143 19.13 -16.76 1.45
C SER A 143 18.91 -17.67 2.67
N LEU A 144 18.15 -17.20 3.68
CA LEU A 144 17.77 -18.00 4.86
C LEU A 144 17.00 -19.26 4.47
N GLN A 145 16.07 -19.16 3.53
CA GLN A 145 15.32 -20.32 3.03
C GLN A 145 16.22 -21.33 2.32
N ALA A 146 17.23 -20.87 1.58
CA ALA A 146 18.21 -21.76 0.93
C ALA A 146 19.18 -22.42 1.91
N GLY A 147 19.35 -21.84 3.11
CA GLY A 147 20.25 -22.29 4.16
C GLY A 147 19.53 -22.85 5.38
N SER A 148 19.52 -22.06 6.47
CA SER A 148 19.13 -22.51 7.80
C SER A 148 17.62 -22.70 8.01
N LEU A 149 16.77 -22.08 7.16
CA LEU A 149 15.30 -22.11 7.29
C LEU A 149 14.63 -22.75 6.05
N GLY A 150 15.07 -23.93 5.63
CA GLY A 150 14.57 -24.64 4.42
C GLY A 150 13.05 -24.86 4.39
N GLU A 151 12.38 -24.83 5.55
CA GLU A 151 10.92 -24.94 5.69
C GLU A 151 10.17 -23.61 5.55
N LEU A 152 10.89 -22.49 5.45
CA LEU A 152 10.30 -21.16 5.33
C LEU A 152 9.48 -21.03 4.02
N ARG A 153 8.33 -20.43 4.08
CA ARG A 153 7.48 -20.10 2.92
C ARG A 153 7.63 -18.64 2.56
N LEU A 154 7.75 -18.33 1.27
CA LEU A 154 7.85 -16.95 0.78
C LEU A 154 6.70 -16.66 -0.18
N ALA A 155 5.89 -15.66 0.13
CA ALA A 155 4.87 -15.14 -0.76
C ALA A 155 5.14 -13.66 -1.07
N VAL A 156 5.14 -13.30 -2.34
CA VAL A 156 5.25 -11.90 -2.78
C VAL A 156 3.92 -11.48 -3.37
N MET A 157 3.33 -10.41 -2.84
CA MET A 157 2.03 -9.90 -3.28
C MET A 157 2.17 -8.52 -3.90
N SER A 158 1.50 -8.31 -5.01
CA SER A 158 1.61 -7.07 -5.78
C SER A 158 0.29 -6.73 -6.51
N ALA A 159 0.10 -5.45 -6.83
CA ALA A 159 -1.01 -4.98 -7.66
C ALA A 159 -0.62 -4.84 -9.16
N THR A 160 0.62 -4.46 -9.44
CA THR A 160 1.06 -4.03 -10.80
C THR A 160 2.48 -4.48 -11.17
N LEU A 161 3.11 -5.36 -10.39
CA LEU A 161 4.50 -5.75 -10.58
C LEU A 161 4.67 -6.61 -11.86
N ASP A 162 5.84 -6.49 -12.49
CA ASP A 162 6.35 -7.51 -13.41
C ASP A 162 6.59 -8.82 -12.64
N ALA A 163 5.52 -9.59 -12.48
CA ALA A 163 5.50 -10.81 -11.70
C ALA A 163 6.45 -11.89 -12.28
N ALA A 164 6.72 -11.81 -13.58
CA ALA A 164 7.61 -12.76 -14.25
C ALA A 164 9.05 -12.62 -13.73
N ARG A 165 9.56 -11.38 -13.60
CA ARG A 165 10.90 -11.14 -13.05
C ARG A 165 11.04 -11.57 -11.60
N VAL A 166 10.03 -11.32 -10.77
CA VAL A 166 10.06 -11.78 -9.38
C VAL A 166 9.98 -13.29 -9.29
N SER A 167 9.15 -13.92 -10.11
CA SER A 167 9.08 -15.39 -10.21
C SER A 167 10.42 -15.97 -10.62
N GLU A 168 11.07 -15.43 -11.66
CA GLU A 168 12.40 -15.87 -12.11
C GLU A 168 13.44 -15.72 -10.97
N TYR A 169 13.46 -14.56 -10.30
CA TYR A 169 14.31 -14.36 -9.13
C TYR A 169 14.05 -15.39 -8.04
N LEU A 170 12.81 -15.81 -7.82
CA LEU A 170 12.41 -16.85 -6.88
C LEU A 170 12.49 -18.28 -7.46
N SER A 171 13.35 -18.49 -8.45
CA SER A 171 13.62 -19.80 -9.08
C SER A 171 12.44 -20.37 -9.88
N GLY A 172 11.70 -19.51 -10.58
CA GLY A 172 10.58 -19.91 -11.43
C GLY A 172 9.34 -20.34 -10.63
N CYS A 173 9.09 -19.72 -9.48
CA CYS A 173 7.93 -20.07 -8.65
C CYS A 173 6.60 -19.73 -9.36
N PRO A 174 5.48 -20.37 -9.00
CA PRO A 174 4.16 -20.07 -9.58
C PRO A 174 3.77 -18.59 -9.43
N VAL A 175 3.20 -18.02 -10.49
CA VAL A 175 2.53 -16.74 -10.50
C VAL A 175 1.02 -16.99 -10.50
N LEU A 176 0.34 -16.51 -9.47
CA LEU A 176 -1.10 -16.66 -9.27
C LEU A 176 -1.77 -15.32 -9.47
N CYS A 177 -2.64 -15.23 -10.47
CA CYS A 177 -3.33 -13.99 -10.84
C CYS A 177 -4.80 -14.08 -10.44
N SER A 178 -5.29 -13.01 -9.81
CA SER A 178 -6.72 -12.79 -9.59
C SER A 178 -7.11 -11.50 -10.28
N ASP A 179 -8.10 -11.56 -11.17
CA ASP A 179 -8.50 -10.41 -11.98
C ASP A 179 -9.24 -9.34 -11.17
N GLY A 180 -9.79 -9.72 -10.01
CA GLY A 180 -10.50 -8.82 -9.11
C GLY A 180 -11.68 -8.11 -9.79
N ARG A 181 -12.65 -7.66 -9.00
CA ARG A 181 -13.73 -6.81 -9.51
C ARG A 181 -13.35 -5.35 -9.29
N ILE A 182 -13.01 -4.65 -10.36
CA ILE A 182 -12.83 -3.21 -10.35
C ILE A 182 -13.99 -2.60 -11.16
N HIS A 183 -14.72 -1.69 -10.54
CA HIS A 183 -15.72 -0.92 -11.28
C HIS A 183 -15.04 0.09 -12.22
N PRO A 184 -15.65 0.42 -13.35
CA PRO A 184 -15.11 1.39 -14.28
C PRO A 184 -14.96 2.76 -13.62
N VAL A 185 -13.84 3.44 -13.92
CA VAL A 185 -13.56 4.80 -13.49
C VAL A 185 -13.45 5.69 -14.73
N GLU A 186 -14.32 6.68 -14.79
CA GLU A 186 -14.27 7.71 -15.82
C GLU A 186 -13.16 8.72 -15.46
N ILE A 187 -12.17 8.85 -16.36
CA ILE A 187 -11.01 9.71 -16.15
C ILE A 187 -11.14 10.96 -16.99
N SER A 188 -10.98 12.12 -16.37
CA SER A 188 -10.93 13.42 -17.06
C SER A 188 -9.64 14.16 -16.72
N TYR A 189 -9.21 15.05 -17.62
CA TYR A 189 -7.95 15.79 -17.52
C TYR A 189 -8.22 17.29 -17.49
N THR A 190 -7.31 18.04 -16.86
CA THR A 190 -7.33 19.50 -16.85
C THR A 190 -6.55 20.03 -18.06
N ARG A 191 -7.00 21.11 -18.69
CA ARG A 191 -6.25 21.76 -19.76
C ARG A 191 -5.05 22.50 -19.16
N ARG A 192 -3.88 22.40 -19.80
CA ARG A 192 -2.61 22.98 -19.32
C ARG A 192 -2.69 24.49 -19.02
N SER A 193 -3.52 25.23 -19.76
CA SER A 193 -3.73 26.67 -19.58
C SER A 193 -4.43 27.07 -18.27
N GLU A 194 -5.04 26.10 -17.58
CA GLU A 194 -5.84 26.31 -16.38
C GLU A 194 -5.05 26.11 -15.06
N MET A 195 -3.81 25.55 -15.14
CA MET A 195 -2.99 25.24 -13.97
C MET A 195 -2.05 26.38 -13.58
N ARG A 196 -2.59 27.45 -13.00
CA ARG A 196 -1.74 28.53 -12.43
C ARG A 196 -1.39 28.31 -10.95
N ASN A 197 -2.25 27.64 -10.20
CA ASN A 197 -2.08 27.37 -8.76
C ASN A 197 -2.70 26.00 -8.43
N LEU A 198 -1.92 25.12 -7.79
CA LEU A 198 -2.34 23.76 -7.41
C LEU A 198 -3.62 23.78 -6.55
N TYR A 199 -3.70 24.67 -5.57
CA TYR A 199 -4.84 24.72 -4.62
C TYR A 199 -6.12 25.20 -5.29
N GLN A 200 -6.00 26.17 -6.19
CA GLN A 200 -7.13 26.62 -7.02
C GLN A 200 -7.60 25.48 -7.96
N ALA A 201 -6.66 24.74 -8.58
CA ALA A 201 -7.01 23.59 -9.41
C ALA A 201 -7.73 22.48 -8.63
N VAL A 202 -7.34 22.24 -7.37
CA VAL A 202 -8.05 21.33 -6.48
C VAL A 202 -9.47 21.83 -6.19
N ALA A 203 -9.65 23.12 -5.89
CA ALA A 203 -10.95 23.71 -5.62
C ALA A 203 -11.87 23.67 -6.87
N ASP A 204 -11.33 23.93 -8.05
CA ASP A 204 -12.05 23.83 -9.32
C ASP A 204 -12.44 22.39 -9.63
N GLY A 205 -11.50 21.44 -9.47
CA GLY A 205 -11.78 20.01 -9.63
C GLY A 205 -12.83 19.50 -8.63
N LEU A 206 -12.81 20.00 -7.39
CA LEU A 206 -13.83 19.69 -6.40
C LEU A 206 -15.22 20.20 -6.85
N ARG A 207 -15.29 21.43 -7.36
CA ARG A 207 -16.53 22.01 -7.89
C ARG A 207 -17.09 21.14 -9.01
N ASP A 208 -16.26 20.79 -10.00
CA ASP A 208 -16.65 19.95 -11.14
C ASP A 208 -17.24 18.61 -10.67
N LEU A 209 -16.60 17.96 -9.69
CA LEU A 209 -17.08 16.69 -9.15
C LEU A 209 -18.37 16.83 -8.33
N LEU A 210 -18.53 17.91 -7.56
CA LEU A 210 -19.75 18.16 -6.80
C LEU A 210 -20.93 18.49 -7.72
N ASP A 211 -20.70 19.29 -8.76
CA ASP A 211 -21.69 19.69 -9.76
C ASP A 211 -22.13 18.51 -10.65
N SER A 212 -21.31 17.42 -10.71
CA SER A 212 -21.72 16.17 -11.38
C SER A 212 -22.92 15.48 -10.71
N GLY A 213 -23.26 15.86 -9.47
CA GLY A 213 -24.36 15.29 -8.69
C GLY A 213 -24.14 13.82 -8.25
N ARG A 214 -23.01 13.20 -8.58
CA ARG A 214 -22.74 11.80 -8.20
C ARG A 214 -22.53 11.66 -6.68
N PRO A 215 -23.04 10.58 -6.06
CA PRO A 215 -22.87 10.32 -4.64
C PRO A 215 -21.46 9.79 -4.33
N GLY A 216 -21.06 9.85 -3.06
CA GLY A 216 -19.83 9.29 -2.52
C GLY A 216 -18.82 10.35 -2.06
N ASP A 217 -17.83 9.90 -1.32
CA ASP A 217 -16.76 10.72 -0.78
C ASP A 217 -15.69 11.00 -1.85
N ILE A 218 -14.90 12.05 -1.63
CA ILE A 218 -13.88 12.53 -2.56
C ILE A 218 -12.50 12.33 -1.91
N LEU A 219 -11.58 11.67 -2.62
CA LEU A 219 -10.18 11.53 -2.23
C LEU A 219 -9.32 12.44 -3.10
N VAL A 220 -8.54 13.31 -2.48
CA VAL A 220 -7.65 14.26 -3.15
C VAL A 220 -6.21 13.87 -2.87
N PHE A 221 -5.43 13.55 -3.90
CA PHE A 221 -4.01 13.26 -3.76
C PHE A 221 -3.17 14.53 -3.89
N LEU A 222 -2.35 14.78 -2.86
CA LEU A 222 -1.45 15.92 -2.73
C LEU A 222 -0.03 15.46 -2.34
N PRO A 223 1.03 16.23 -2.70
CA PRO A 223 2.41 15.80 -2.46
C PRO A 223 2.77 15.62 -0.98
N GLY A 224 2.29 16.51 -0.09
CA GLY A 224 2.72 16.50 1.30
C GLY A 224 1.77 17.22 2.26
N ALA A 225 2.12 17.21 3.56
CA ALA A 225 1.33 17.80 4.62
C ALA A 225 1.17 19.34 4.50
N GLY A 226 2.17 20.02 3.95
CA GLY A 226 2.10 21.46 3.67
C GLY A 226 1.01 21.78 2.65
N GLU A 227 1.05 21.04 1.53
CA GLU A 227 0.08 21.19 0.44
C GLU A 227 -1.33 20.79 0.88
N ILE A 228 -1.45 19.79 1.77
CA ILE A 228 -2.74 19.40 2.37
C ILE A 228 -3.32 20.54 3.20
N ARG A 229 -2.52 21.22 4.03
CA ARG A 229 -3.00 22.35 4.85
C ARG A 229 -3.48 23.51 3.99
N HIS A 230 -2.69 23.93 3.01
CA HIS A 230 -3.07 25.02 2.11
C HIS A 230 -4.32 24.69 1.28
N ALA A 231 -4.44 23.44 0.80
CA ALA A 231 -5.64 23.00 0.10
C ALA A 231 -6.87 23.01 1.02
N ALA A 232 -6.74 22.59 2.29
CA ALA A 232 -7.81 22.63 3.25
C ALA A 232 -8.30 24.08 3.52
N GLU A 233 -7.37 25.03 3.68
CA GLU A 233 -7.67 26.45 3.85
C GLU A 233 -8.42 27.03 2.63
N GLU A 234 -7.97 26.69 1.43
CA GLU A 234 -8.61 27.14 0.20
C GLU A 234 -10.03 26.57 0.06
N LEU A 235 -10.22 25.27 0.37
CA LEU A 235 -11.53 24.64 0.33
C LEU A 235 -12.52 25.22 1.34
N GLN A 236 -12.06 25.63 2.53
CA GLN A 236 -12.89 26.30 3.53
C GLN A 236 -13.42 27.65 3.04
N ARG A 237 -12.69 28.35 2.18
CA ARG A 237 -13.13 29.63 1.59
C ARG A 237 -14.17 29.46 0.47
N THR A 238 -14.39 28.24 0.01
CA THR A 238 -15.39 27.96 -1.02
C THR A 238 -16.81 27.94 -0.43
N ARG A 239 -17.83 28.15 -1.27
CA ARG A 239 -19.26 28.06 -0.88
C ARG A 239 -19.68 26.67 -0.34
N TYR A 240 -18.84 25.66 -0.51
CA TYR A 240 -19.11 24.29 -0.07
C TYR A 240 -18.47 23.97 1.30
N GLY A 241 -17.59 24.83 1.82
CA GLY A 241 -16.76 24.54 3.00
C GLY A 241 -17.55 24.08 4.23
N GLU A 242 -18.70 24.70 4.51
CA GLU A 242 -19.56 24.36 5.66
C GLU A 242 -20.36 23.04 5.47
N ARG A 243 -20.43 22.51 4.25
CA ARG A 243 -21.23 21.32 3.89
C ARG A 243 -20.37 20.07 3.67
N LEU A 244 -19.08 20.19 3.85
CA LEU A 244 -18.09 19.13 3.61
C LEU A 244 -17.28 18.83 4.87
N ALA A 245 -17.01 17.57 5.12
CA ALA A 245 -16.03 17.14 6.11
C ALA A 245 -14.65 17.06 5.45
N VAL A 246 -13.86 18.14 5.54
CA VAL A 246 -12.48 18.16 5.00
C VAL A 246 -11.54 17.51 6.00
N LEU A 247 -10.97 16.37 5.65
CA LEU A 247 -10.17 15.51 6.52
C LEU A 247 -8.78 15.30 5.93
N PRO A 248 -7.70 15.65 6.66
CA PRO A 248 -6.35 15.33 6.23
C PRO A 248 -6.02 13.83 6.44
N LEU A 249 -5.11 13.27 5.60
CA LEU A 249 -4.60 11.92 5.76
C LEU A 249 -3.15 11.82 5.28
N TYR A 250 -2.19 11.77 6.22
CA TYR A 250 -0.76 11.59 5.94
C TYR A 250 -0.07 10.80 7.07
N GLY A 251 1.14 10.32 6.83
CA GLY A 251 1.81 9.32 7.67
C GLY A 251 2.14 9.73 9.10
N GLU A 252 2.32 11.03 9.36
CA GLU A 252 2.72 11.57 10.67
C GLU A 252 1.53 11.87 11.61
N MET A 253 0.31 11.69 11.14
CA MET A 253 -0.88 11.92 11.94
C MET A 253 -1.03 10.89 13.06
N SER A 254 -1.70 11.31 14.16
CA SER A 254 -2.08 10.40 15.24
C SER A 254 -3.01 9.29 14.75
N SER A 255 -2.95 8.14 15.41
CA SER A 255 -3.80 6.99 15.12
C SER A 255 -5.30 7.31 15.22
N GLU A 256 -5.67 8.25 16.09
CA GLU A 256 -7.06 8.67 16.26
C GLU A 256 -7.55 9.53 15.08
N ALA A 257 -6.75 10.50 14.66
CA ALA A 257 -7.05 11.32 13.49
C ALA A 257 -7.18 10.46 12.20
N GLN A 258 -6.33 9.45 12.05
CA GLN A 258 -6.41 8.50 10.93
C GLN A 258 -7.68 7.64 11.00
N ARG A 259 -8.12 7.20 12.20
CA ARG A 259 -9.38 6.46 12.40
C ARG A 259 -10.60 7.31 12.06
N GLN A 260 -10.56 8.61 12.36
CA GLN A 260 -11.65 9.53 12.02
C GLN A 260 -11.95 9.57 10.52
N VAL A 261 -10.93 9.49 9.65
CA VAL A 261 -11.09 9.42 8.19
C VAL A 261 -11.87 8.18 7.77
N MET A 262 -11.70 7.05 8.50
CA MET A 262 -12.37 5.78 8.21
C MET A 262 -13.80 5.69 8.76
N SER A 263 -14.14 6.57 9.70
CA SER A 263 -15.45 6.56 10.36
C SER A 263 -16.53 7.15 9.44
N PRO A 264 -17.81 6.73 9.59
CA PRO A 264 -18.94 7.39 8.95
C PRO A 264 -19.01 8.87 9.32
N SER A 265 -19.46 9.70 8.40
CA SER A 265 -19.67 11.14 8.60
C SER A 265 -21.09 11.52 8.14
N PRO A 266 -21.78 12.46 8.85
CA PRO A 266 -23.05 13.00 8.39
C PRO A 266 -22.88 13.91 7.16
N PHE A 267 -21.66 14.40 6.92
CA PHE A 267 -21.31 15.20 5.75
C PHE A 267 -20.48 14.41 4.76
N ARG A 268 -20.56 14.76 3.48
CA ARG A 268 -19.67 14.22 2.46
C ARG A 268 -18.22 14.50 2.83
N LYS A 269 -17.38 13.47 2.87
CA LYS A 269 -15.95 13.63 3.17
C LYS A 269 -15.18 14.07 1.94
N VAL A 270 -14.25 15.00 2.16
CA VAL A 270 -13.18 15.35 1.23
C VAL A 270 -11.86 15.03 1.93
N ILE A 271 -11.26 13.91 1.56
CA ILE A 271 -10.06 13.38 2.20
C ILE A 271 -8.85 13.90 1.43
N LEU A 272 -8.05 14.77 2.05
CA LEU A 272 -6.81 15.30 1.49
C LEU A 272 -5.66 14.40 1.90
N ALA A 273 -5.12 13.62 0.98
CA ALA A 273 -4.16 12.57 1.30
C ALA A 273 -2.85 12.69 0.52
N THR A 274 -1.77 12.22 1.13
CA THR A 274 -0.53 11.90 0.42
C THR A 274 -0.63 10.51 -0.23
N SER A 275 0.47 10.01 -0.79
CA SER A 275 0.56 8.63 -1.32
C SER A 275 0.20 7.53 -0.31
N ILE A 276 -0.02 7.85 0.96
CA ILE A 276 -0.49 6.89 1.98
C ILE A 276 -1.83 6.25 1.61
N ALA A 277 -2.68 6.99 0.88
CA ALA A 277 -3.97 6.49 0.41
C ALA A 277 -3.90 5.80 -0.96
N GLU A 278 -2.71 5.64 -1.56
CA GLU A 278 -2.54 5.07 -2.90
C GLU A 278 -2.63 3.53 -2.91
N THR A 279 -2.12 2.87 -1.87
CA THR A 279 -2.04 1.39 -1.83
C THR A 279 -2.83 0.81 -0.65
N SER A 280 -2.30 0.14 0.25
CA SER A 280 -2.79 -0.73 1.32
C SER A 280 -4.07 -0.32 2.09
N LEU A 281 -4.60 0.89 1.88
CA LEU A 281 -5.72 1.44 2.66
C LEU A 281 -7.03 1.45 1.86
N THR A 282 -8.09 0.85 2.36
CA THR A 282 -9.43 1.02 1.78
C THR A 282 -10.21 2.05 2.61
N ILE A 283 -10.50 3.19 2.00
CA ILE A 283 -11.33 4.24 2.63
C ILE A 283 -12.76 4.03 2.16
N PRO A 284 -13.68 3.67 3.06
CA PRO A 284 -15.08 3.42 2.69
C PRO A 284 -15.75 4.67 2.12
N GLY A 285 -16.62 4.46 1.12
CA GLY A 285 -17.45 5.51 0.55
C GLY A 285 -16.77 6.36 -0.54
N VAL A 286 -15.46 6.21 -0.78
CA VAL A 286 -14.75 6.96 -1.84
C VAL A 286 -15.20 6.49 -3.21
N ARG A 287 -15.77 7.41 -4.00
CA ARG A 287 -16.19 7.19 -5.40
C ARG A 287 -15.63 8.23 -6.36
N MET A 288 -14.94 9.23 -5.84
CA MET A 288 -14.36 10.29 -6.64
C MET A 288 -12.93 10.55 -6.21
N VAL A 289 -12.06 10.81 -7.19
CA VAL A 289 -10.65 11.12 -6.99
C VAL A 289 -10.32 12.43 -7.67
N ILE A 290 -9.57 13.29 -6.99
CA ILE A 290 -8.81 14.39 -7.58
C ILE A 290 -7.34 14.07 -7.41
N ASP A 291 -6.60 14.02 -8.49
CA ASP A 291 -5.17 13.70 -8.45
C ASP A 291 -4.34 14.88 -8.92
N SER A 292 -3.45 15.39 -8.05
CA SER A 292 -2.50 16.44 -8.41
C SER A 292 -1.44 15.99 -9.41
N GLY A 293 -1.24 14.68 -9.55
CA GLY A 293 -0.17 14.11 -10.37
C GLY A 293 1.23 14.25 -9.78
N LEU A 294 1.33 14.66 -8.51
CA LEU A 294 2.57 14.93 -7.81
C LEU A 294 2.73 14.05 -6.57
N ALA A 295 3.98 13.76 -6.20
CA ALA A 295 4.35 13.12 -4.93
C ALA A 295 5.68 13.67 -4.43
N LYS A 296 5.91 13.61 -3.11
CA LYS A 296 7.25 13.78 -2.53
C LYS A 296 7.98 12.45 -2.61
N ILE A 297 9.11 12.45 -3.29
CA ILE A 297 9.95 11.29 -3.56
C ILE A 297 11.33 11.55 -2.98
N SER A 298 11.83 10.63 -2.16
CA SER A 298 13.19 10.69 -1.64
C SER A 298 14.19 10.32 -2.73
N ARG A 299 15.27 11.10 -2.84
CA ARG A 299 16.34 10.93 -3.82
C ARG A 299 17.67 11.30 -3.19
N TYR A 300 18.71 10.53 -3.50
CA TYR A 300 20.06 10.84 -3.08
C TYR A 300 20.62 12.03 -3.88
N ASP A 301 21.07 13.06 -3.15
CA ASP A 301 21.82 14.18 -3.70
C ASP A 301 23.31 13.91 -3.56
N GLY A 302 23.93 13.49 -4.65
CA GLY A 302 25.37 13.18 -4.68
C GLY A 302 26.29 14.38 -4.47
N GLN A 303 25.78 15.62 -4.58
CA GLN A 303 26.60 16.82 -4.31
C GLN A 303 26.71 17.08 -2.80
N HIS A 304 25.64 16.84 -2.06
CA HIS A 304 25.57 17.08 -0.62
C HIS A 304 25.72 15.81 0.22
N GLY A 305 25.68 14.62 -0.40
CA GLY A 305 25.82 13.34 0.30
C GLY A 305 24.64 13.00 1.21
N VAL A 306 23.44 13.46 0.90
CA VAL A 306 22.24 13.27 1.70
C VAL A 306 21.02 12.91 0.85
N ASP A 307 20.06 12.22 1.44
CA ASP A 307 18.77 12.04 0.82
C ASP A 307 17.92 13.32 0.96
N ILE A 308 17.41 13.80 -0.16
CA ILE A 308 16.48 14.94 -0.24
C ILE A 308 15.08 14.48 -0.62
N LEU A 309 14.08 15.24 -0.16
CA LEU A 309 12.68 14.99 -0.49
C LEU A 309 12.22 16.00 -1.55
N GLU A 310 12.02 15.52 -2.76
CA GLU A 310 11.69 16.34 -3.93
C GLU A 310 10.24 16.12 -4.36
N THR A 311 9.55 17.20 -4.76
CA THR A 311 8.21 17.09 -5.34
C THR A 311 8.32 16.82 -6.84
N LEU A 312 7.92 15.62 -7.24
CA LEU A 312 8.06 15.13 -8.61
C LEU A 312 6.71 14.64 -9.18
N PRO A 313 6.56 14.62 -10.52
CA PRO A 313 5.45 13.93 -11.17
C PRO A 313 5.47 12.44 -10.85
N ILE A 314 4.28 11.87 -10.57
CA ILE A 314 4.11 10.43 -10.36
C ILE A 314 4.22 9.66 -11.68
N SER A 315 4.48 8.35 -11.61
CA SER A 315 4.45 7.45 -12.75
C SER A 315 3.03 7.21 -13.29
N ALA A 316 2.92 6.64 -14.49
CA ALA A 316 1.65 6.24 -15.08
C ALA A 316 0.93 5.17 -14.23
N ASP A 317 1.68 4.21 -13.68
CA ASP A 317 1.15 3.18 -12.78
C ASP A 317 0.56 3.78 -11.49
N SER A 318 1.29 4.71 -10.85
CA SER A 318 0.80 5.41 -9.67
C SER A 318 -0.48 6.18 -9.98
N ALA A 319 -0.52 6.90 -11.11
CA ALA A 319 -1.73 7.60 -11.57
C ALA A 319 -2.92 6.64 -11.78
N GLN A 320 -2.67 5.44 -12.28
CA GLN A 320 -3.70 4.42 -12.47
C GLN A 320 -4.17 3.84 -11.13
N GLN A 321 -3.26 3.57 -10.20
CA GLN A 321 -3.60 3.09 -8.86
C GLN A 321 -4.44 4.12 -8.09
N ARG A 322 -4.07 5.42 -8.16
CA ARG A 322 -4.84 6.52 -7.56
C ARG A 322 -6.25 6.62 -8.15
N ALA A 323 -6.37 6.57 -9.46
CA ALA A 323 -7.67 6.58 -10.13
C ALA A 323 -8.53 5.37 -9.70
N GLY A 324 -7.92 4.19 -9.58
CA GLY A 324 -8.59 2.96 -9.14
C GLY A 324 -9.24 3.05 -7.75
N ARG A 325 -8.86 4.05 -6.93
CA ARG A 325 -9.50 4.29 -5.63
C ARG A 325 -10.98 4.67 -5.75
N ALA A 326 -11.35 5.32 -6.85
CA ALA A 326 -12.74 5.68 -7.13
C ALA A 326 -13.63 4.48 -7.51
N GLY A 327 -13.03 3.41 -8.05
CA GLY A 327 -13.74 2.24 -8.60
C GLY A 327 -13.84 1.02 -7.68
N ARG A 328 -13.66 1.16 -6.36
CA ARG A 328 -13.63 0.01 -5.44
C ARG A 328 -15.01 -0.55 -5.09
N GLU A 329 -15.96 0.33 -4.85
CA GLU A 329 -17.30 -0.05 -4.36
C GLU A 329 -18.39 0.14 -5.42
N ALA A 330 -18.16 1.03 -6.39
CA ALA A 330 -19.08 1.36 -7.47
C ALA A 330 -18.34 2.06 -8.61
N PRO A 331 -18.96 2.28 -9.79
CA PRO A 331 -18.40 3.14 -10.83
C PRO A 331 -18.03 4.53 -10.30
N GLY A 332 -16.84 4.99 -10.63
CA GLY A 332 -16.25 6.20 -10.06
C GLY A 332 -15.81 7.24 -11.07
N LEU A 333 -15.35 8.38 -10.56
CA LEU A 333 -14.78 9.49 -11.33
C LEU A 333 -13.36 9.78 -10.85
N CYS A 334 -12.46 10.08 -11.79
CA CYS A 334 -11.13 10.60 -11.47
C CYS A 334 -10.87 11.87 -12.29
N ARG A 335 -10.65 12.99 -11.58
CA ARG A 335 -10.19 14.24 -12.17
C ARG A 335 -8.67 14.33 -12.00
N ARG A 336 -7.93 14.24 -13.10
CA ARG A 336 -6.49 14.46 -13.16
C ARG A 336 -6.21 15.93 -13.38
N LEU A 337 -5.42 16.55 -12.49
CA LEU A 337 -5.06 17.95 -12.55
C LEU A 337 -3.86 18.21 -13.49
N TRP A 338 -3.77 17.48 -14.57
CA TRP A 338 -2.77 17.65 -15.65
C TRP A 338 -3.40 17.29 -16.99
N SER A 339 -2.70 17.58 -18.09
CA SER A 339 -3.18 17.34 -19.43
C SER A 339 -2.99 15.89 -19.89
N GLN A 340 -3.78 15.45 -20.89
CA GLN A 340 -3.57 14.15 -21.53
C GLN A 340 -2.15 14.02 -22.11
N LEU A 341 -1.61 15.08 -22.69
CA LEU A 341 -0.26 15.08 -23.24
C LEU A 341 0.80 14.80 -22.15
N GLU A 342 0.65 15.41 -20.98
CA GLU A 342 1.53 15.13 -19.82
C GLU A 342 1.38 13.69 -19.34
N GLN A 343 0.17 13.11 -19.42
CA GLN A 343 -0.05 11.69 -19.09
C GLN A 343 0.73 10.78 -20.03
N ASP A 344 0.71 11.05 -21.31
CA ASP A 344 1.36 10.23 -22.34
C ASP A 344 2.91 10.27 -22.24
N HIS A 345 3.46 11.29 -21.58
CA HIS A 345 4.90 11.46 -21.34
C HIS A 345 5.34 11.02 -19.92
N ARG A 346 4.44 10.53 -19.07
CA ARG A 346 4.83 10.04 -17.75
C ARG A 346 5.69 8.79 -17.86
N ALA A 347 6.66 8.68 -16.95
CA ALA A 347 7.40 7.44 -16.78
C ALA A 347 6.42 6.29 -16.49
N PRO A 348 6.56 5.12 -17.12
CA PRO A 348 5.62 4.02 -16.90
C PRO A 348 5.60 3.57 -15.43
N HIS A 349 6.77 3.44 -14.80
CA HIS A 349 6.93 2.98 -13.42
C HIS A 349 7.80 3.94 -12.61
N THR A 350 7.61 3.95 -11.29
CA THR A 350 8.53 4.64 -10.39
C THR A 350 9.80 3.78 -10.23
N PRO A 351 11.02 4.35 -10.40
CA PRO A 351 12.25 3.61 -10.19
C PRO A 351 12.33 3.03 -8.77
N PRO A 352 12.83 1.79 -8.60
CA PRO A 352 13.06 1.20 -7.29
C PRO A 352 13.94 2.09 -6.38
N GLU A 353 13.72 2.01 -5.08
CA GLU A 353 14.50 2.81 -4.12
C GLU A 353 16.00 2.56 -4.19
N ILE A 354 16.41 1.33 -4.45
CA ILE A 354 17.81 0.95 -4.62
C ILE A 354 18.53 1.73 -5.75
N GLN A 355 17.79 2.31 -6.69
CA GLN A 355 18.35 3.11 -7.80
C GLN A 355 18.39 4.62 -7.51
N ARG A 356 17.80 5.07 -6.39
CA ARG A 356 17.61 6.50 -6.12
C ARG A 356 17.94 6.97 -4.72
N LEU A 357 18.20 6.06 -3.77
CA LEU A 357 18.56 6.39 -2.38
C LEU A 357 20.04 6.13 -2.09
N ASP A 358 20.53 6.69 -0.98
CA ASP A 358 21.81 6.27 -0.41
C ASP A 358 21.76 4.79 -0.01
N LEU A 359 22.81 4.07 -0.34
CA LEU A 359 22.91 2.62 -0.08
C LEU A 359 23.80 2.27 1.12
N ALA A 360 24.36 3.27 1.84
CA ALA A 360 25.29 3.02 2.95
C ALA A 360 24.68 2.10 4.01
N ASP A 361 23.48 2.41 4.49
CA ASP A 361 22.78 1.57 5.47
C ASP A 361 22.45 0.18 4.94
N ALA A 362 22.10 0.08 3.66
CA ALA A 362 21.82 -1.19 3.01
C ALA A 362 23.07 -2.07 2.92
N ILE A 363 24.21 -1.50 2.56
CA ILE A 363 25.50 -2.18 2.50
C ILE A 363 25.92 -2.66 3.89
N LEU A 364 25.78 -1.80 4.92
CA LEU A 364 26.04 -2.19 6.31
C LEU A 364 25.17 -3.36 6.76
N ASN A 365 23.89 -3.34 6.44
CA ASN A 365 22.97 -4.45 6.75
C ASN A 365 23.39 -5.76 6.05
N VAL A 366 23.81 -5.69 4.78
CA VAL A 366 24.33 -6.88 4.06
C VAL A 366 25.61 -7.42 4.70
N HIS A 367 26.56 -6.55 5.10
CA HIS A 367 27.77 -6.97 5.80
C HIS A 367 27.49 -7.59 7.17
N CYS A 368 26.50 -7.06 7.91
CA CYS A 368 26.09 -7.65 9.18
C CYS A 368 25.36 -8.99 9.05
N TYR A 369 24.72 -9.20 7.91
CA TYR A 369 24.02 -10.45 7.62
C TYR A 369 25.02 -11.60 7.30
N GLY A 370 26.17 -11.34 6.71
CA GLY A 370 27.24 -12.28 6.34
C GLY A 370 27.34 -12.46 4.86
#